data_2386d7846f091e03d13568247660799c
#
_entry.id   2386d7846f091e03d13568247660799c
#
_cell.length_a   1.000
_cell.length_b   1.000
_cell.length_c   1.000
_cell.angle_alpha   90.00
_cell.angle_beta   90.00
_cell.angle_gamma   90.00
#
_symmetry.space_group_name_H-M   'P 1'
#
loop_
_entity.id
_entity.type
_entity.pdbx_description
1 polymer ?
#
loop_
_entity_poly.entity_id
_entity_poly.type
_entity_poly.pdbx_seq_one_letter_code
_entity_poly.pdbx_strand_id
1 'polypeptide(L)'
;MKSLDVYLDERLVGTLSRSTGGLCFSYSVEYLGLPAPLPLSRHLPIETGLPPQIFEDQASRAFFENLLPEGDVRSQVARTLGVSRENTFELLAALGGDCAGAVSLLPPGEKQRRTGHYRPISRDNLAEELDRLPSHPFLADEEGVRLSLAGAQNKLPIYYDGNEFYVPEEGAPSTHIIKTPIKNLENTVVNEAFCMDLAAQVGLNVPRADVVELGGSQYFLIERYDRQTTLAGRIERLHQEDFCQALGIPPAEKYEKEGGPGFGACFGLLRAWSSEPFPDVAALLQWALFNFLIGNADAHGKNISFLYAGGQVRLAPLYDLISTAVYQRQVNNKFAMKFGGEKDPRYLLTRHLNQFADDAGIGYRAVKVALQNMAKDLKRIAPVLADEYRERFAAPVIVNRLVEIFEHRVAKAEFLLSGKQ
;
A
#
# COMPACT_ATOMS: atom_id res chain seq x y z
N MET A 1 9.58 30.15 -10.83
CA MET A 1 9.56 28.97 -9.95
C MET A 1 8.32 28.18 -10.29
N LYS A 2 8.42 26.88 -10.56
CA LYS A 2 7.24 26.06 -10.78
C LYS A 2 6.69 25.61 -9.43
N SER A 3 5.37 25.64 -9.25
CA SER A 3 4.71 25.20 -8.02
C SER A 3 3.45 24.41 -8.30
N LEU A 4 3.01 23.64 -7.30
CA LEU A 4 1.75 22.91 -7.27
C LEU A 4 1.06 23.24 -5.96
N ASP A 5 -0.23 23.48 -6.01
CA ASP A 5 -1.08 23.56 -4.84
C ASP A 5 -1.36 22.18 -4.29
N VAL A 6 -1.12 21.97 -3.00
CA VAL A 6 -1.30 20.68 -2.32
C VAL A 6 -2.60 20.71 -1.53
N TYR A 7 -3.47 19.77 -1.79
CA TYR A 7 -4.76 19.62 -1.13
C TYR A 7 -4.80 18.35 -0.27
N LEU A 8 -5.50 18.42 0.85
CA LEU A 8 -6.04 17.28 1.57
C LEU A 8 -7.56 17.28 1.40
N ASP A 9 -8.07 16.35 0.63
CA ASP A 9 -9.42 16.35 0.11
C ASP A 9 -9.70 17.68 -0.61
N GLU A 10 -10.56 18.55 -0.10
CA GLU A 10 -10.89 19.84 -0.70
C GLU A 10 -10.11 21.04 -0.12
N ARG A 11 -9.28 20.81 0.90
CA ARG A 11 -8.58 21.90 1.62
C ARG A 11 -7.20 22.12 1.07
N LEU A 12 -6.91 23.33 0.64
CA LEU A 12 -5.56 23.75 0.31
C LEU A 12 -4.71 23.77 1.59
N VAL A 13 -3.75 22.86 1.67
CA VAL A 13 -2.88 22.72 2.84
C VAL A 13 -1.53 23.42 2.68
N GLY A 14 -1.07 23.61 1.44
CA GLY A 14 0.23 24.23 1.20
C GLY A 14 0.63 24.22 -0.25
N THR A 15 1.90 24.47 -0.49
CA THR A 15 2.49 24.55 -1.83
C THR A 15 3.74 23.69 -1.91
N LEU A 16 3.80 22.84 -2.93
CA LEU A 16 5.01 22.15 -3.34
C LEU A 16 5.67 22.93 -4.48
N SER A 17 6.90 23.37 -4.27
CA SER A 17 7.67 24.12 -5.26
C SER A 17 8.92 23.38 -5.69
N ARG A 18 9.38 23.69 -6.90
CA ARG A 18 10.68 23.23 -7.43
C ARG A 18 11.64 24.40 -7.53
N SER A 19 12.79 24.27 -6.85
CA SER A 19 13.91 25.21 -6.90
C SER A 19 15.18 24.53 -7.46
N THR A 20 16.26 25.28 -7.52
CA THR A 20 17.60 24.72 -7.83
C THR A 20 18.07 23.72 -6.78
N GLY A 21 17.57 23.82 -5.53
CA GLY A 21 17.87 22.91 -4.42
C GLY A 21 17.00 21.67 -4.38
N GLY A 22 16.02 21.48 -5.29
CA GLY A 22 15.14 20.33 -5.34
C GLY A 22 13.67 20.68 -5.03
N LEU A 23 12.95 19.74 -4.40
CA LEU A 23 11.57 19.94 -3.95
C LEU A 23 11.53 20.67 -2.62
N CYS A 24 10.59 21.60 -2.49
CA CYS A 24 10.35 22.30 -1.23
C CYS A 24 8.85 22.38 -0.98
N PHE A 25 8.40 21.92 0.18
CA PHE A 25 7.02 22.03 0.63
C PHE A 25 6.90 23.05 1.76
N SER A 26 5.81 23.81 1.76
CA SER A 26 5.42 24.67 2.88
C SER A 26 3.92 24.65 3.07
N TYR A 27 3.48 24.62 4.32
CA TYR A 27 2.07 24.80 4.65
C TYR A 27 1.63 26.25 4.37
N SER A 28 0.37 26.43 3.99
CA SER A 28 -0.21 27.78 3.85
C SER A 28 -0.52 28.38 5.23
N VAL A 29 -0.43 29.71 5.33
CA VAL A 29 -0.76 30.44 6.56
C VAL A 29 -2.21 30.21 6.97
N GLU A 30 -3.11 30.20 5.99
CA GLU A 30 -4.53 29.96 6.18
C GLU A 30 -4.81 28.58 6.77
N TYR A 31 -4.11 27.56 6.29
CA TYR A 31 -4.26 26.22 6.81
C TYR A 31 -3.74 26.07 8.25
N LEU A 32 -2.58 26.68 8.53
CA LEU A 32 -2.00 26.70 9.87
C LEU A 32 -2.86 27.47 10.88
N GLY A 33 -3.69 28.40 10.43
CA GLY A 33 -4.65 29.14 11.25
C GLY A 33 -5.90 28.38 11.66
N LEU A 34 -6.10 27.15 11.18
CA LEU A 34 -7.25 26.32 11.58
C LEU A 34 -7.11 25.84 13.04
N PRO A 35 -8.23 25.57 13.73
CA PRO A 35 -8.19 25.13 15.14
C PRO A 35 -7.43 23.82 15.38
N ALA A 36 -7.43 22.92 14.42
CA ALA A 36 -6.75 21.63 14.49
C ALA A 36 -6.33 21.16 13.07
N PRO A 37 -5.30 21.81 12.49
CA PRO A 37 -4.83 21.40 11.17
C PRO A 37 -4.17 20.04 11.24
N LEU A 38 -4.55 19.15 10.32
CA LEU A 38 -3.95 17.80 10.19
C LEU A 38 -2.60 17.94 9.47
N PRO A 39 -1.49 17.41 10.02
CA PRO A 39 -0.23 17.38 9.29
C PRO A 39 -0.34 16.48 8.05
N LEU A 40 0.31 16.88 6.97
CA LEU A 40 0.37 16.08 5.73
C LEU A 40 1.11 14.76 5.93
N SER A 41 2.04 14.75 6.86
CA SER A 41 2.79 13.57 7.30
C SER A 41 3.29 13.79 8.72
N ARG A 42 3.48 12.70 9.46
CA ARG A 42 4.24 12.74 10.70
C ARG A 42 5.65 13.32 10.50
N HIS A 43 6.25 13.06 9.33
CA HIS A 43 7.57 13.57 8.96
C HIS A 43 7.56 15.05 8.53
N LEU A 44 6.38 15.60 8.23
CA LEU A 44 6.16 17.03 7.91
C LEU A 44 5.27 17.67 9.00
N PRO A 45 5.75 17.78 10.25
CA PRO A 45 4.92 18.20 11.38
C PRO A 45 4.48 19.65 11.24
N ILE A 46 3.34 19.98 11.88
CA ILE A 46 2.88 21.35 12.08
C ILE A 46 3.32 21.84 13.43
N GLU A 47 4.16 22.88 13.46
CA GLU A 47 4.58 23.55 14.67
C GLU A 47 3.69 24.79 14.90
N THR A 48 2.85 24.72 15.92
CA THR A 48 1.93 25.84 16.24
C THR A 48 2.67 27.03 16.81
N GLY A 49 2.25 28.25 16.38
CA GLY A 49 2.81 29.51 16.89
C GLY A 49 4.12 29.96 16.25
N LEU A 50 4.63 29.22 15.27
CA LEU A 50 5.80 29.57 14.47
C LEU A 50 5.39 29.99 13.04
N PRO A 51 6.23 30.77 12.32
CA PRO A 51 5.99 31.05 10.92
C PRO A 51 6.02 29.75 10.10
N PRO A 52 5.37 29.70 8.92
CA PRO A 52 5.36 28.52 8.06
C PRO A 52 6.77 27.99 7.83
N GLN A 53 7.00 26.75 8.23
CA GLN A 53 8.27 26.06 7.99
C GLN A 53 8.37 25.62 6.54
N ILE A 54 9.55 25.75 5.96
CA ILE A 54 9.88 25.20 4.64
C ILE A 54 10.56 23.86 4.85
N PHE A 55 9.96 22.81 4.31
CA PHE A 55 10.54 21.47 4.26
C PHE A 55 11.34 21.35 2.97
N GLU A 56 12.65 21.20 3.10
CA GLU A 56 13.56 21.10 1.98
C GLU A 56 13.52 19.73 1.28
N ASP A 57 14.35 19.56 0.24
CA ASP A 57 14.30 18.44 -0.71
C ASP A 57 14.20 17.05 -0.05
N GLN A 58 15.04 16.76 0.94
CA GLN A 58 15.05 15.46 1.60
C GLN A 58 13.71 15.13 2.26
N ALA A 59 13.18 16.05 3.07
CA ALA A 59 11.91 15.86 3.76
C ALA A 59 10.73 15.83 2.78
N SER A 60 10.71 16.75 1.80
CA SER A 60 9.67 16.81 0.78
C SER A 60 9.65 15.56 -0.09
N ARG A 61 10.81 15.08 -0.56
CA ARG A 61 10.90 13.84 -1.35
C ARG A 61 10.41 12.63 -0.59
N ALA A 62 10.78 12.49 0.67
CA ALA A 62 10.40 11.36 1.48
C ALA A 62 8.87 11.19 1.58
N PHE A 63 8.10 12.27 1.47
CA PHE A 63 6.65 12.19 1.40
C PHE A 63 6.13 12.10 -0.05
N PHE A 64 6.45 13.09 -0.88
CA PHE A 64 5.81 13.26 -2.19
C PHE A 64 6.25 12.22 -3.23
N GLU A 65 7.49 11.74 -3.18
CA GLU A 65 7.97 10.73 -4.10
C GLU A 65 7.34 9.36 -3.84
N ASN A 66 6.97 9.08 -2.59
CA ASN A 66 6.24 7.87 -2.21
C ASN A 66 4.80 7.81 -2.73
N LEU A 67 4.26 8.91 -3.26
CA LEU A 67 2.95 8.94 -3.94
C LEU A 67 3.03 8.45 -5.39
N LEU A 68 4.22 8.39 -5.97
CA LEU A 68 4.44 8.05 -7.37
C LEU A 68 4.65 6.53 -7.58
N PRO A 69 4.38 6.03 -8.80
CA PRO A 69 4.74 4.67 -9.17
C PRO A 69 6.26 4.44 -9.10
N GLU A 70 6.65 3.18 -9.04
CA GLU A 70 8.05 2.75 -8.88
C GLU A 70 8.52 1.90 -10.07
N GLY A 71 9.82 1.62 -10.12
CA GLY A 71 10.44 0.68 -11.06
C GLY A 71 10.15 0.98 -12.52
N ASP A 72 9.74 -0.06 -13.25
CA ASP A 72 9.45 0.01 -14.69
C ASP A 72 8.20 0.85 -14.99
N VAL A 73 7.19 0.82 -14.11
CA VAL A 73 5.97 1.63 -14.26
C VAL A 73 6.33 3.12 -14.27
N ARG A 74 7.16 3.59 -13.32
CA ARG A 74 7.64 4.98 -13.29
C ARG A 74 8.42 5.35 -14.55
N SER A 75 9.27 4.44 -15.01
CA SER A 75 10.07 4.65 -16.24
C SER A 75 9.17 4.77 -17.48
N GLN A 76 8.09 3.99 -17.52
CA GLN A 76 7.14 4.04 -18.64
C GLN A 76 6.30 5.31 -18.60
N VAL A 77 5.76 5.70 -17.44
CA VAL A 77 5.05 6.99 -17.27
C VAL A 77 5.94 8.16 -17.73
N ALA A 78 7.19 8.18 -17.28
CA ALA A 78 8.14 9.24 -17.65
C ALA A 78 8.35 9.31 -19.18
N ARG A 79 8.43 8.15 -19.85
CA ARG A 79 8.52 8.08 -21.33
C ARG A 79 7.25 8.59 -22.01
N THR A 80 6.09 8.15 -21.56
CA THR A 80 4.79 8.59 -22.09
C THR A 80 4.63 10.11 -22.00
N LEU A 81 5.05 10.69 -20.86
CA LEU A 81 4.97 12.14 -20.61
C LEU A 81 6.14 12.94 -21.22
N GLY A 82 7.15 12.29 -21.78
CA GLY A 82 8.34 12.97 -22.31
C GLY A 82 9.20 13.66 -21.27
N VAL A 83 9.20 13.16 -20.02
CA VAL A 83 9.97 13.73 -18.88
C VAL A 83 11.01 12.75 -18.35
N SER A 84 12.00 13.25 -17.59
CA SER A 84 12.95 12.36 -16.90
C SER A 84 12.25 11.62 -15.76
N ARG A 85 12.58 10.34 -15.56
CA ARG A 85 12.07 9.52 -14.44
C ARG A 85 12.49 10.06 -13.06
N GLU A 86 13.58 10.80 -13.00
CA GLU A 86 14.09 11.47 -11.80
C GLU A 86 13.36 12.80 -11.52
N ASN A 87 12.58 13.29 -12.48
CA ASN A 87 11.86 14.55 -12.34
C ASN A 87 10.53 14.36 -11.58
N THR A 88 10.65 14.11 -10.28
CA THR A 88 9.52 13.91 -9.35
C THR A 88 8.47 15.01 -9.47
N PHE A 89 8.88 16.29 -9.62
CA PHE A 89 7.93 17.41 -9.72
C PHE A 89 7.02 17.31 -10.95
N GLU A 90 7.57 17.06 -12.15
CA GLU A 90 6.75 16.96 -13.38
C GLU A 90 5.88 15.70 -13.36
N LEU A 91 6.35 14.60 -12.78
CA LEU A 91 5.53 13.40 -12.60
C LEU A 91 4.34 13.67 -11.67
N LEU A 92 4.55 14.37 -10.55
CA LEU A 92 3.47 14.79 -9.64
C LEU A 92 2.52 15.79 -10.32
N ALA A 93 3.05 16.71 -11.13
CA ALA A 93 2.23 17.66 -11.88
C ALA A 93 1.30 16.97 -12.88
N ALA A 94 1.74 15.87 -13.48
CA ALA A 94 0.95 15.11 -14.43
C ALA A 94 -0.04 14.15 -13.75
N LEU A 95 0.39 13.42 -12.72
CA LEU A 95 -0.37 12.31 -12.14
C LEU A 95 -1.12 12.64 -10.85
N GLY A 96 -0.76 13.72 -10.15
CA GLY A 96 -1.13 13.96 -8.76
C GLY A 96 -2.57 14.35 -8.47
N GLY A 97 -3.53 14.10 -9.37
CA GLY A 97 -4.94 14.45 -9.17
C GLY A 97 -5.70 13.53 -8.21
N ASP A 98 -5.44 12.21 -8.23
CA ASP A 98 -6.00 11.22 -7.29
C ASP A 98 -4.88 10.28 -6.81
N CYS A 99 -4.26 10.65 -5.70
CA CYS A 99 -3.19 9.90 -5.06
C CYS A 99 -3.72 8.93 -3.98
N ALA A 100 -2.80 8.20 -3.36
CA ALA A 100 -3.08 7.48 -2.13
C ALA A 100 -3.45 8.49 -1.02
N GLY A 101 -4.47 8.16 -0.23
CA GLY A 101 -5.00 9.04 0.79
C GLY A 101 -5.86 10.19 0.22
N ALA A 102 -5.83 11.31 0.92
CA ALA A 102 -6.60 12.50 0.56
C ALA A 102 -5.77 13.54 -0.22
N VAL A 103 -4.54 13.20 -0.60
CA VAL A 103 -3.62 14.15 -1.24
C VAL A 103 -3.98 14.33 -2.71
N SER A 104 -4.04 15.59 -3.15
CA SER A 104 -4.05 15.97 -4.55
C SER A 104 -3.08 17.13 -4.79
N LEU A 105 -2.41 17.11 -5.94
CA LEU A 105 -1.50 18.15 -6.38
C LEU A 105 -2.02 18.77 -7.66
N LEU A 106 -2.36 20.05 -7.62
CA LEU A 106 -2.98 20.76 -8.75
C LEU A 106 -2.11 21.94 -9.19
N PRO A 107 -2.20 22.37 -10.44
CA PRO A 107 -1.64 23.65 -10.87
C PRO A 107 -2.11 24.80 -9.98
N PRO A 108 -1.28 25.86 -9.78
CA PRO A 108 -1.62 26.97 -8.91
C PRO A 108 -2.95 27.62 -9.30
N GLY A 109 -3.84 27.76 -8.30
CA GLY A 109 -5.16 28.38 -8.47
C GLY A 109 -6.24 27.43 -9.01
N GLU A 110 -5.91 26.22 -9.43
CA GLU A 110 -6.92 25.18 -9.67
C GLU A 110 -7.45 24.67 -8.33
N LYS A 111 -8.76 24.47 -8.27
CA LYS A 111 -9.41 23.94 -7.05
C LYS A 111 -9.77 22.47 -7.27
N GLN A 112 -9.56 21.68 -6.23
CA GLN A 112 -10.11 20.33 -6.19
C GLN A 112 -11.63 20.42 -6.35
N ARG A 113 -12.16 19.78 -7.39
CA ARG A 113 -13.60 19.79 -7.65
C ARG A 113 -14.32 18.80 -6.76
N ARG A 114 -15.45 19.19 -6.20
CA ARG A 114 -16.33 18.33 -5.38
C ARG A 114 -17.02 17.24 -6.19
N THR A 115 -17.28 17.55 -7.46
CA THR A 115 -17.98 16.69 -8.40
C THR A 115 -17.06 16.54 -9.60
N GLY A 116 -16.25 15.51 -9.58
CA GLY A 116 -15.53 15.09 -10.77
C GLY A 116 -16.47 14.35 -11.73
N HIS A 117 -15.98 14.06 -12.89
CA HIS A 117 -16.70 13.31 -13.89
C HIS A 117 -16.31 11.83 -13.82
N TYR A 118 -17.29 10.94 -13.99
CA TYR A 118 -17.08 9.50 -14.11
C TYR A 118 -17.45 9.08 -15.53
N ARG A 119 -16.45 8.84 -16.37
CA ARG A 119 -16.66 8.37 -17.74
C ARG A 119 -16.95 6.87 -17.72
N PRO A 120 -18.15 6.41 -18.17
CA PRO A 120 -18.44 4.99 -18.25
C PRO A 120 -17.45 4.28 -19.18
N ILE A 121 -17.02 3.08 -18.78
CA ILE A 121 -16.17 2.22 -19.62
C ILE A 121 -16.76 0.82 -19.67
N SER A 122 -16.98 0.29 -20.87
CA SER A 122 -17.47 -1.08 -21.02
C SER A 122 -16.41 -2.09 -20.56
N ARG A 123 -16.86 -3.30 -20.20
CA ARG A 123 -15.94 -4.37 -19.76
C ARG A 123 -14.91 -4.73 -20.83
N ASP A 124 -15.29 -4.70 -22.11
CA ASP A 124 -14.37 -4.99 -23.23
C ASP A 124 -13.34 -3.87 -23.39
N ASN A 125 -13.77 -2.61 -23.38
CA ASN A 125 -12.83 -1.47 -23.47
C ASN A 125 -11.91 -1.41 -22.24
N LEU A 126 -12.42 -1.73 -21.04
CA LEU A 126 -11.59 -1.80 -19.85
C LEU A 126 -10.53 -2.89 -19.97
N ALA A 127 -10.87 -4.06 -20.51
CA ALA A 127 -9.90 -5.12 -20.78
C ALA A 127 -8.79 -4.65 -21.73
N GLU A 128 -9.16 -3.96 -22.84
CA GLU A 128 -8.19 -3.39 -23.77
C GLU A 128 -7.26 -2.37 -23.10
N GLU A 129 -7.81 -1.48 -22.25
CA GLU A 129 -6.98 -0.51 -21.52
C GLU A 129 -6.05 -1.19 -20.50
N LEU A 130 -6.52 -2.22 -19.79
CA LEU A 130 -5.69 -2.98 -18.86
C LEU A 130 -4.54 -3.71 -19.58
N ASP A 131 -4.77 -4.22 -20.77
CA ASP A 131 -3.73 -4.83 -21.59
C ASP A 131 -2.70 -3.81 -22.11
N ARG A 132 -3.11 -2.55 -22.28
CA ARG A 132 -2.24 -1.44 -22.69
C ARG A 132 -1.45 -0.81 -21.54
N LEU A 133 -1.83 -1.03 -20.27
CA LEU A 133 -1.16 -0.42 -19.11
C LEU A 133 0.38 -0.58 -19.09
N PRO A 134 0.99 -1.69 -19.52
CA PRO A 134 2.44 -1.78 -19.61
C PRO A 134 3.09 -0.73 -20.51
N SER A 135 2.35 -0.19 -21.46
CA SER A 135 2.82 0.89 -22.37
C SER A 135 2.22 2.25 -22.04
N HIS A 136 1.05 2.32 -21.44
CA HIS A 136 0.29 3.53 -21.07
C HIS A 136 -0.18 3.48 -19.62
N PRO A 137 0.74 3.48 -18.63
CA PRO A 137 0.37 3.35 -17.23
C PRO A 137 -0.53 4.52 -16.77
N PHE A 138 -1.55 4.19 -15.97
CA PHE A 138 -2.49 5.16 -15.39
C PHE A 138 -3.26 6.02 -16.40
N LEU A 139 -3.29 5.65 -17.68
CA LEU A 139 -3.87 6.48 -18.74
C LEU A 139 -3.28 7.92 -18.73
N ALA A 140 -1.97 8.01 -18.49
CA ALA A 140 -1.28 9.29 -18.21
C ALA A 140 -1.24 10.26 -19.39
N ASP A 141 -1.58 9.82 -20.58
CA ASP A 141 -1.69 10.59 -21.82
C ASP A 141 -3.14 10.99 -22.14
N GLU A 142 -4.13 10.55 -21.36
CA GLU A 142 -5.53 10.95 -21.55
C GLU A 142 -5.84 12.29 -20.87
N GLU A 143 -6.51 13.18 -21.63
CA GLU A 143 -6.93 14.48 -21.10
C GLU A 143 -7.93 14.31 -19.95
N GLY A 144 -7.70 15.04 -18.86
CA GLY A 144 -8.56 14.99 -17.65
C GLY A 144 -8.25 13.85 -16.70
N VAL A 145 -7.44 12.84 -17.08
CA VAL A 145 -7.06 11.71 -16.20
C VAL A 145 -5.75 12.04 -15.49
N ARG A 146 -5.78 12.05 -14.15
CA ARG A 146 -4.62 12.34 -13.30
C ARG A 146 -4.61 11.39 -12.10
N LEU A 147 -4.09 10.20 -12.28
CA LEU A 147 -4.12 9.09 -11.32
C LEU A 147 -2.69 8.71 -10.92
N SER A 148 -2.44 8.52 -9.63
CA SER A 148 -1.15 8.10 -9.10
C SER A 148 -1.30 7.16 -7.92
N LEU A 149 -0.70 5.99 -8.02
CA LEU A 149 -0.57 5.06 -6.90
C LEU A 149 0.86 4.51 -6.85
N ALA A 150 1.39 4.40 -5.65
CA ALA A 150 2.69 3.80 -5.38
C ALA A 150 2.76 2.32 -5.80
N GLY A 151 3.98 1.83 -6.00
CA GLY A 151 4.30 0.43 -6.30
C GLY A 151 4.75 0.18 -7.72
N ALA A 152 5.27 -1.03 -7.97
CA ALA A 152 5.91 -1.43 -9.22
C ALA A 152 5.02 -2.27 -10.14
N GLN A 153 3.83 -2.70 -9.69
CA GLN A 153 2.87 -3.46 -10.49
C GLN A 153 1.97 -2.52 -11.27
N ASN A 154 1.65 -2.89 -12.52
CA ASN A 154 0.64 -2.18 -13.31
C ASN A 154 -0.73 -2.28 -12.66
N LYS A 155 -1.36 -1.13 -12.46
CA LYS A 155 -2.65 -0.99 -11.80
C LYS A 155 -3.37 0.26 -12.31
N LEU A 156 -4.68 0.26 -12.21
CA LEU A 156 -5.52 1.38 -12.58
C LEU A 156 -6.50 1.70 -11.43
N PRO A 157 -6.44 2.92 -10.85
CA PRO A 157 -7.52 3.40 -9.98
C PRO A 157 -8.78 3.60 -10.81
N ILE A 158 -9.92 3.10 -10.30
CA ILE A 158 -11.18 3.10 -11.03
C ILE A 158 -12.35 3.36 -10.07
N TYR A 159 -13.43 3.91 -10.56
CA TYR A 159 -14.70 3.90 -9.84
C TYR A 159 -15.51 2.68 -10.26
N TYR A 160 -15.96 1.90 -9.28
CA TYR A 160 -16.81 0.73 -9.46
C TYR A 160 -18.02 0.84 -8.53
N ASP A 161 -19.23 0.82 -9.08
CA ASP A 161 -20.47 0.99 -8.32
C ASP A 161 -21.08 -0.33 -7.84
N GLY A 162 -20.40 -1.45 -8.06
CA GLY A 162 -20.88 -2.81 -7.78
C GLY A 162 -21.37 -3.55 -9.02
N ASN A 163 -21.55 -2.85 -10.15
CA ASN A 163 -22.03 -3.41 -11.42
C ASN A 163 -21.18 -2.93 -12.61
N GLU A 164 -20.99 -1.62 -12.74
CA GLU A 164 -20.34 -0.97 -13.88
C GLU A 164 -19.04 -0.27 -13.48
N PHE A 165 -18.14 -0.12 -14.44
CA PHE A 165 -16.85 0.53 -14.28
C PHE A 165 -16.84 1.91 -14.91
N TYR A 166 -16.09 2.83 -14.28
CA TYR A 166 -15.94 4.21 -14.76
C TYR A 166 -14.50 4.67 -14.56
N VAL A 167 -13.99 5.42 -15.51
CA VAL A 167 -12.71 6.14 -15.37
C VAL A 167 -12.97 7.44 -14.62
N PRO A 168 -12.30 7.69 -13.48
CA PRO A 168 -12.40 8.97 -12.79
C PRO A 168 -11.65 10.06 -13.56
N GLU A 169 -12.32 11.16 -13.86
CA GLU A 169 -11.77 12.32 -14.57
C GLU A 169 -11.93 13.59 -13.74
N GLU A 170 -11.19 14.62 -14.07
CA GLU A 170 -11.27 15.97 -13.44
C GLU A 170 -11.17 15.94 -11.90
N GLY A 171 -10.39 15.02 -11.36
CA GLY A 171 -10.18 14.90 -9.91
C GLY A 171 -11.28 14.16 -9.17
N ALA A 172 -12.16 13.42 -9.88
CA ALA A 172 -13.09 12.48 -9.23
C ALA A 172 -12.32 11.42 -8.42
N PRO A 173 -12.77 11.04 -7.21
CA PRO A 173 -12.13 9.99 -6.44
C PRO A 173 -12.41 8.60 -7.02
N SER A 174 -11.37 7.80 -7.23
CA SER A 174 -11.54 6.37 -7.49
C SER A 174 -11.99 5.63 -6.23
N THR A 175 -12.71 4.52 -6.35
CA THR A 175 -13.18 3.67 -5.23
C THR A 175 -12.45 2.34 -5.14
N HIS A 176 -11.89 1.89 -6.23
CA HIS A 176 -11.21 0.60 -6.35
C HIS A 176 -9.89 0.76 -7.09
N ILE A 177 -9.07 -0.26 -6.97
CA ILE A 177 -7.85 -0.45 -7.74
C ILE A 177 -7.97 -1.78 -8.48
N ILE A 178 -7.79 -1.75 -9.79
CA ILE A 178 -7.63 -2.95 -10.61
C ILE A 178 -6.14 -3.20 -10.83
N LYS A 179 -5.65 -4.40 -10.51
CA LYS A 179 -4.26 -4.81 -10.74
C LYS A 179 -4.20 -5.86 -11.84
N THR A 180 -3.25 -5.69 -12.76
CA THR A 180 -3.00 -6.67 -13.82
C THR A 180 -2.10 -7.81 -13.30
N PRO A 181 -2.11 -8.98 -13.95
CA PRO A 181 -1.14 -10.03 -13.67
C PRO A 181 0.30 -9.51 -13.77
N ILE A 182 1.18 -9.97 -12.88
CA ILE A 182 2.60 -9.63 -12.95
C ILE A 182 3.25 -10.46 -14.07
N LYS A 183 3.90 -9.77 -15.01
CA LYS A 183 4.57 -10.41 -16.13
C LYS A 183 5.61 -11.43 -15.64
N ASN A 184 5.65 -12.60 -16.28
CA ASN A 184 6.54 -13.73 -15.96
C ASN A 184 6.29 -14.42 -14.62
N LEU A 185 5.20 -14.08 -13.90
CA LEU A 185 4.76 -14.79 -12.71
C LEU A 185 3.33 -15.33 -12.94
N GLU A 186 3.17 -16.65 -12.88
CA GLU A 186 1.89 -17.29 -13.17
C GLU A 186 0.86 -17.04 -12.06
N ASN A 187 -0.37 -16.73 -12.44
CA ASN A 187 -1.54 -16.66 -11.56
C ASN A 187 -1.35 -15.75 -10.32
N THR A 188 -0.67 -14.60 -10.47
CA THR A 188 -0.44 -13.65 -9.36
C THR A 188 -1.75 -13.07 -8.83
N VAL A 189 -2.76 -12.89 -9.69
CA VAL A 189 -4.11 -12.43 -9.34
C VAL A 189 -4.78 -13.41 -8.38
N VAL A 190 -4.79 -14.70 -8.71
CA VAL A 190 -5.39 -15.75 -7.86
C VAL A 190 -4.61 -15.91 -6.56
N ASN A 191 -3.28 -15.80 -6.60
CA ASN A 191 -2.43 -15.85 -5.40
C ASN A 191 -2.75 -14.69 -4.44
N GLU A 192 -2.81 -13.45 -4.92
CA GLU A 192 -3.12 -12.29 -4.08
C GLU A 192 -4.54 -12.39 -3.51
N ALA A 193 -5.53 -12.74 -4.34
CA ALA A 193 -6.91 -12.93 -3.90
C ALA A 193 -7.02 -14.02 -2.81
N PHE A 194 -6.37 -15.16 -3.02
CA PHE A 194 -6.35 -16.25 -2.04
C PHE A 194 -5.75 -15.81 -0.70
N CYS A 195 -4.62 -15.10 -0.73
CA CYS A 195 -3.97 -14.61 0.50
C CYS A 195 -4.80 -13.54 1.21
N MET A 196 -5.49 -12.66 0.47
CA MET A 196 -6.39 -11.65 1.05
C MET A 196 -7.63 -12.28 1.68
N ASP A 197 -8.27 -13.24 1.01
CA ASP A 197 -9.41 -13.98 1.56
C ASP A 197 -9.02 -14.79 2.81
N LEU A 198 -7.85 -15.45 2.75
CA LEU A 198 -7.32 -16.17 3.91
C LEU A 198 -7.06 -15.22 5.08
N ALA A 199 -6.49 -14.03 4.81
CA ALA A 199 -6.27 -12.99 5.83
C ALA A 199 -7.58 -12.55 6.49
N ALA A 200 -8.64 -12.31 5.70
CA ALA A 200 -9.97 -11.98 6.21
C ALA A 200 -10.53 -13.12 7.10
N GLN A 201 -10.40 -14.37 6.66
CA GLN A 201 -10.93 -15.54 7.38
C GLN A 201 -10.17 -15.85 8.68
N VAL A 202 -8.89 -15.47 8.79
CA VAL A 202 -8.15 -15.55 10.08
C VAL A 202 -8.34 -14.31 10.95
N GLY A 203 -9.20 -13.37 10.54
CA GLY A 203 -9.60 -12.19 11.32
C GLY A 203 -8.69 -10.96 11.19
N LEU A 204 -7.85 -10.88 10.17
CA LEU A 204 -7.12 -9.65 9.86
C LEU A 204 -8.08 -8.63 9.22
N ASN A 205 -7.89 -7.35 9.56
CA ASN A 205 -8.61 -6.26 8.93
C ASN A 205 -7.99 -5.97 7.56
N VAL A 206 -8.68 -6.38 6.50
CA VAL A 206 -8.26 -6.21 5.09
C VAL A 206 -9.39 -5.59 4.28
N PRO A 207 -9.10 -4.82 3.21
CA PRO A 207 -10.12 -4.34 2.28
C PRO A 207 -10.79 -5.50 1.55
N ARG A 208 -12.02 -5.29 1.08
CA ARG A 208 -12.66 -6.25 0.18
C ARG A 208 -11.91 -6.34 -1.13
N ALA A 209 -11.70 -7.55 -1.57
CA ALA A 209 -11.03 -7.82 -2.84
C ALA A 209 -11.76 -8.95 -3.58
N ASP A 210 -11.64 -8.96 -4.90
CA ASP A 210 -12.21 -9.99 -5.74
C ASP A 210 -11.35 -10.21 -7.00
N VAL A 211 -11.59 -11.29 -7.71
CA VAL A 211 -11.07 -11.55 -9.04
C VAL A 211 -12.17 -11.27 -10.05
N VAL A 212 -11.92 -10.31 -10.95
CA VAL A 212 -12.85 -9.99 -12.04
C VAL A 212 -12.30 -10.53 -13.36
N GLU A 213 -13.20 -11.08 -14.18
CA GLU A 213 -12.88 -11.57 -15.51
C GLU A 213 -13.32 -10.54 -16.55
N LEU A 214 -12.38 -10.05 -17.36
CA LEU A 214 -12.59 -9.08 -18.41
C LEU A 214 -11.82 -9.52 -19.67
N GLY A 215 -12.45 -9.56 -20.84
CA GLY A 215 -11.82 -9.98 -22.07
C GLY A 215 -11.15 -11.37 -22.03
N GLY A 216 -11.64 -12.28 -21.18
CA GLY A 216 -11.05 -13.63 -20.97
C GLY A 216 -9.79 -13.65 -20.12
N SER A 217 -9.39 -12.52 -19.51
CA SER A 217 -8.26 -12.41 -18.58
C SER A 217 -8.76 -12.12 -17.16
N GLN A 218 -7.98 -12.55 -16.15
CA GLN A 218 -8.29 -12.32 -14.74
C GLN A 218 -7.51 -11.13 -14.21
N TYR A 219 -8.19 -10.27 -13.46
CA TYR A 219 -7.65 -9.08 -12.80
C TYR A 219 -8.03 -9.05 -11.34
N PHE A 220 -7.15 -8.52 -10.49
CA PHE A 220 -7.43 -8.35 -9.07
C PHE A 220 -8.08 -6.99 -8.84
N LEU A 221 -9.29 -6.99 -8.30
CA LEU A 221 -10.05 -5.79 -7.94
C LEU A 221 -10.06 -5.66 -6.42
N ILE A 222 -9.60 -4.52 -5.89
CA ILE A 222 -9.57 -4.25 -4.46
C ILE A 222 -10.21 -2.91 -4.14
N GLU A 223 -11.05 -2.89 -3.11
CA GLU A 223 -11.66 -1.66 -2.59
C GLU A 223 -10.60 -0.76 -1.95
N ARG A 224 -10.69 0.52 -2.17
CA ARG A 224 -9.83 1.51 -1.53
C ARG A 224 -10.34 1.82 -0.13
N TYR A 225 -9.57 1.44 0.89
CA TYR A 225 -9.90 1.72 2.30
C TYR A 225 -9.80 3.20 2.67
N ASP A 226 -9.11 3.99 1.86
CA ASP A 226 -8.94 5.43 2.00
C ASP A 226 -10.05 6.23 1.28
N ARG A 227 -11.16 5.59 1.01
CA ARG A 227 -12.37 6.18 0.44
C ARG A 227 -13.57 5.79 1.29
N GLN A 228 -14.43 6.77 1.55
CA GLN A 228 -15.64 6.56 2.33
C GLN A 228 -16.84 7.17 1.61
N THR A 229 -17.86 6.36 1.40
CA THR A 229 -19.13 6.86 0.86
C THR A 229 -19.98 7.44 2.00
N THR A 230 -20.34 8.71 1.90
CA THR A 230 -21.21 9.38 2.86
C THR A 230 -22.66 8.94 2.69
N LEU A 231 -23.51 9.23 3.67
CA LEU A 231 -24.95 8.99 3.59
C LEU A 231 -25.65 9.68 2.40
N ALA A 232 -25.05 10.76 1.89
CA ALA A 232 -25.51 11.48 0.69
C ALA A 232 -24.97 10.88 -0.63
N GLY A 233 -24.28 9.75 -0.58
CA GLY A 233 -23.70 9.07 -1.75
C GLY A 233 -22.42 9.73 -2.28
N ARG A 234 -21.85 10.70 -1.58
CA ARG A 234 -20.57 11.33 -1.97
C ARG A 234 -19.40 10.49 -1.48
N ILE A 235 -18.36 10.41 -2.30
CA ILE A 235 -17.11 9.76 -1.93
C ILE A 235 -16.18 10.80 -1.32
N GLU A 236 -15.77 10.56 -0.09
CA GLU A 236 -14.77 11.37 0.65
C GLU A 236 -13.44 10.63 0.65
N ARG A 237 -12.34 11.39 0.54
CA ARG A 237 -10.98 10.89 0.68
C ARG A 237 -10.56 10.93 2.14
N LEU A 238 -10.16 9.79 2.68
CA LEU A 238 -9.51 9.71 3.98
C LEU A 238 -7.99 9.81 3.77
N HIS A 239 -7.33 10.63 4.58
CA HIS A 239 -5.89 10.75 4.46
C HIS A 239 -5.19 9.49 4.96
N GLN A 240 -4.09 9.13 4.28
CA GLN A 240 -3.19 8.05 4.68
C GLN A 240 -1.74 8.42 4.38
N GLU A 241 -0.83 7.78 5.09
CA GLU A 241 0.60 7.75 4.76
C GLU A 241 1.17 6.36 5.06
N ASP A 242 2.07 5.87 4.20
CA ASP A 242 2.79 4.63 4.49
C ASP A 242 3.91 4.86 5.53
N PHE A 243 4.44 3.76 6.11
CA PHE A 243 5.45 3.89 7.17
C PHE A 243 6.79 4.43 6.66
N CYS A 244 7.10 4.32 5.37
CA CYS A 244 8.26 5.01 4.81
C CYS A 244 8.02 6.53 4.79
N GLN A 245 6.84 7.00 4.37
CA GLN A 245 6.47 8.42 4.44
C GLN A 245 6.54 8.94 5.88
N ALA A 246 5.92 8.24 6.83
CA ALA A 246 5.88 8.65 8.24
C ALA A 246 7.25 8.68 8.92
N LEU A 247 8.21 7.88 8.44
CA LEU A 247 9.59 7.82 8.92
C LEU A 247 10.56 8.71 8.12
N GLY A 248 10.11 9.34 7.04
CA GLY A 248 10.97 10.17 6.19
C GLY A 248 11.93 9.37 5.31
N ILE A 249 11.52 8.18 4.89
CA ILE A 249 12.33 7.25 4.09
C ILE A 249 11.87 7.31 2.63
N PRO A 250 12.78 7.57 1.67
CA PRO A 250 12.44 7.60 0.26
C PRO A 250 12.08 6.21 -0.28
N PRO A 251 11.29 6.10 -1.39
CA PRO A 251 10.80 4.81 -1.90
C PRO A 251 11.93 3.86 -2.34
N ALA A 252 13.09 4.39 -2.72
CA ALA A 252 14.26 3.59 -3.09
C ALA A 252 14.86 2.80 -1.92
N GLU A 253 14.58 3.21 -0.68
CA GLU A 253 15.11 2.62 0.55
C GLU A 253 14.05 1.83 1.33
N LYS A 254 12.95 1.41 0.70
CA LYS A 254 11.81 0.76 1.40
C LYS A 254 12.15 -0.58 2.08
N TYR A 255 13.21 -1.27 1.65
CA TYR A 255 13.68 -2.51 2.24
C TYR A 255 14.66 -2.25 3.38
N GLU A 256 14.59 -3.03 4.47
CA GLU A 256 15.50 -2.88 5.61
C GLU A 256 17.00 -2.97 5.21
N LYS A 257 17.33 -3.81 4.23
CA LYS A 257 18.70 -3.93 3.70
C LYS A 257 19.20 -2.67 2.96
N GLU A 258 18.29 -1.79 2.54
CA GLU A 258 18.56 -0.57 1.79
C GLU A 258 18.44 0.70 2.66
N GLY A 259 18.16 0.55 3.96
CA GLY A 259 17.95 1.66 4.90
C GLY A 259 16.52 1.83 5.37
N GLY A 260 15.60 1.01 4.87
CA GLY A 260 14.20 1.00 5.25
C GLY A 260 13.93 0.52 6.68
N PRO A 261 12.68 0.61 7.13
CA PRO A 261 12.36 0.27 8.50
C PRO A 261 12.39 -1.24 8.72
N GLY A 262 12.97 -1.66 9.84
CA GLY A 262 12.77 -2.99 10.40
C GLY A 262 11.57 -3.01 11.37
N PHE A 263 11.23 -4.20 11.89
CA PHE A 263 10.08 -4.35 12.80
C PHE A 263 10.16 -3.45 14.04
N GLY A 264 11.35 -3.28 14.64
CA GLY A 264 11.52 -2.39 15.79
C GLY A 264 11.08 -0.95 15.50
N ALA A 265 11.48 -0.41 14.35
CA ALA A 265 11.06 0.93 13.91
C ALA A 265 9.53 1.01 13.65
N CYS A 266 8.95 -0.02 13.01
CA CYS A 266 7.51 -0.05 12.73
C CYS A 266 6.67 -0.12 14.01
N PHE A 267 7.02 -0.97 14.95
CA PHE A 267 6.34 -1.06 16.25
C PHE A 267 6.53 0.19 17.11
N GLY A 268 7.73 0.79 17.07
CA GLY A 268 8.01 2.05 17.75
C GLY A 268 7.19 3.20 17.18
N LEU A 269 7.08 3.27 15.85
CA LEU A 269 6.26 4.27 15.15
C LEU A 269 4.77 4.16 15.54
N LEU A 270 4.21 2.94 15.55
CA LEU A 270 2.82 2.72 15.98
C LEU A 270 2.57 3.19 17.42
N ARG A 271 3.47 2.85 18.34
CA ARG A 271 3.32 3.29 19.74
C ARG A 271 3.36 4.79 19.91
N ALA A 272 4.16 5.47 19.09
CA ALA A 272 4.34 6.91 19.17
C ALA A 272 3.25 7.71 18.45
N TRP A 273 2.59 7.14 17.46
CA TRP A 273 1.74 7.92 16.55
C TRP A 273 0.28 7.44 16.47
N SER A 274 -0.01 6.16 16.74
CA SER A 274 -1.39 5.67 16.75
C SER A 274 -2.20 6.27 17.93
N SER A 275 -3.44 6.61 17.66
CA SER A 275 -4.42 7.04 18.68
C SER A 275 -4.82 5.89 19.61
N GLU A 276 -4.71 4.63 19.15
CA GLU A 276 -4.98 3.42 19.93
C GLU A 276 -3.83 2.41 19.75
N PRO A 277 -2.68 2.62 20.42
CA PRO A 277 -1.49 1.83 20.16
C PRO A 277 -1.64 0.33 20.44
N PHE A 278 -2.41 -0.06 21.47
CA PHE A 278 -2.53 -1.46 21.85
C PHE A 278 -3.14 -2.36 20.77
N PRO A 279 -4.36 -2.08 20.25
CA PRO A 279 -4.93 -2.88 19.17
C PRO A 279 -4.10 -2.79 17.87
N ASP A 280 -3.52 -1.64 17.56
CA ASP A 280 -2.74 -1.48 16.34
C ASP A 280 -1.40 -2.24 16.39
N VAL A 281 -0.74 -2.28 17.55
CA VAL A 281 0.45 -3.11 17.78
C VAL A 281 0.11 -4.61 17.68
N ALA A 282 -1.05 -5.02 18.22
CA ALA A 282 -1.51 -6.40 18.07
C ALA A 282 -1.81 -6.76 16.60
N ALA A 283 -2.43 -5.85 15.84
CA ALA A 283 -2.70 -6.04 14.42
C ALA A 283 -1.41 -6.09 13.59
N LEU A 284 -0.41 -5.25 13.88
CA LEU A 284 0.90 -5.31 13.22
C LEU A 284 1.64 -6.62 13.54
N LEU A 285 1.54 -7.12 14.77
CA LEU A 285 2.08 -8.44 15.11
C LEU A 285 1.41 -9.54 14.26
N GLN A 286 0.08 -9.53 14.17
CA GLN A 286 -0.66 -10.48 13.36
C GLN A 286 -0.25 -10.38 11.88
N TRP A 287 -0.11 -9.16 11.33
CA TRP A 287 0.38 -8.95 9.97
C TRP A 287 1.77 -9.54 9.74
N ALA A 288 2.71 -9.32 10.65
CA ALA A 288 4.06 -9.85 10.53
C ALA A 288 4.07 -11.39 10.54
N LEU A 289 3.32 -11.99 11.46
CA LEU A 289 3.22 -13.46 11.58
C LEU A 289 2.48 -14.08 10.40
N PHE A 290 1.44 -13.43 9.88
CA PHE A 290 0.70 -13.87 8.71
C PHE A 290 1.61 -13.86 7.47
N ASN A 291 2.32 -12.76 7.20
CA ASN A 291 3.28 -12.69 6.09
C ASN A 291 4.38 -13.75 6.17
N PHE A 292 4.86 -14.06 7.38
CA PHE A 292 5.76 -15.19 7.58
C PHE A 292 5.13 -16.52 7.16
N LEU A 293 3.89 -16.79 7.57
CA LEU A 293 3.20 -18.05 7.35
C LEU A 293 2.76 -18.24 5.89
N ILE A 294 2.34 -17.19 5.20
CA ILE A 294 2.02 -17.26 3.77
C ILE A 294 3.26 -17.22 2.87
N GLY A 295 4.43 -16.92 3.44
CA GLY A 295 5.68 -16.84 2.68
C GLY A 295 5.76 -15.57 1.83
N ASN A 296 5.25 -14.44 2.31
CA ASN A 296 5.45 -13.13 1.68
C ASN A 296 6.82 -12.57 2.06
N ALA A 297 7.75 -12.58 1.14
CA ALA A 297 9.08 -12.00 1.34
C ALA A 297 9.15 -10.49 0.99
N ASP A 298 8.10 -9.93 0.39
CA ASP A 298 8.04 -8.51 -0.02
C ASP A 298 7.29 -7.61 0.97
N ALA A 299 7.05 -8.09 2.18
CA ALA A 299 6.38 -7.35 3.25
C ALA A 299 7.32 -6.27 3.83
N HIS A 300 7.30 -5.06 3.25
CA HIS A 300 8.16 -3.92 3.58
C HIS A 300 7.38 -2.74 4.17
N GLY A 301 8.08 -1.65 4.56
CA GLY A 301 7.48 -0.49 5.23
C GLY A 301 6.37 0.23 4.44
N LYS A 302 6.37 0.14 3.11
CA LYS A 302 5.30 0.71 2.27
C LYS A 302 4.03 -0.14 2.20
N ASN A 303 4.05 -1.37 2.72
CA ASN A 303 2.85 -2.23 2.83
C ASN A 303 2.10 -2.04 4.16
N ILE A 304 2.52 -1.06 4.95
CA ILE A 304 1.91 -0.69 6.23
C ILE A 304 1.62 0.81 6.17
N SER A 305 0.39 1.20 6.48
CA SER A 305 -0.01 2.62 6.44
C SER A 305 -0.76 3.02 7.70
N PHE A 306 -0.72 4.31 7.99
CA PHE A 306 -1.69 4.97 8.87
C PHE A 306 -2.89 5.44 8.05
N LEU A 307 -4.06 5.37 8.66
CA LEU A 307 -5.30 5.96 8.17
C LEU A 307 -5.75 7.04 9.15
N TYR A 308 -6.06 8.22 8.63
CA TYR A 308 -6.53 9.38 9.39
C TYR A 308 -8.04 9.53 9.18
N ALA A 309 -8.83 9.13 10.15
CA ALA A 309 -10.27 9.15 10.08
C ALA A 309 -10.90 9.58 11.41
N GLY A 310 -11.93 10.42 11.37
CA GLY A 310 -12.64 10.86 12.58
C GLY A 310 -11.78 11.54 13.63
N GLY A 311 -10.69 12.20 13.24
CA GLY A 311 -9.73 12.84 14.15
C GLY A 311 -8.75 11.86 14.83
N GLN A 312 -8.78 10.60 14.43
CA GLN A 312 -7.87 9.54 14.93
C GLN A 312 -6.86 9.14 13.88
N VAL A 313 -5.71 8.68 14.32
CA VAL A 313 -4.66 8.04 13.52
C VAL A 313 -4.61 6.58 13.91
N ARG A 314 -4.89 5.68 12.99
CA ARG A 314 -4.95 4.24 13.25
C ARG A 314 -4.14 3.47 12.21
N LEU A 315 -3.76 2.24 12.52
CA LEU A 315 -3.25 1.33 11.51
C LEU A 315 -4.33 1.11 10.44
N ALA A 316 -3.97 1.33 9.17
CA ALA A 316 -4.87 1.11 8.05
C ALA A 316 -5.21 -0.39 7.87
N PRO A 317 -6.31 -0.73 7.18
CA PRO A 317 -6.52 -2.08 6.70
C PRO A 317 -5.30 -2.61 5.93
N LEU A 318 -4.98 -3.89 6.12
CA LEU A 318 -3.77 -4.52 5.58
C LEU A 318 -3.96 -4.88 4.11
N TYR A 319 -2.95 -4.68 3.28
CA TYR A 319 -3.00 -4.86 1.82
C TYR A 319 -1.70 -5.48 1.29
N ASP A 320 -1.66 -5.81 -0.01
CA ASP A 320 -0.52 -6.43 -0.69
C ASP A 320 -0.07 -7.75 -0.01
N LEU A 321 -1.03 -8.56 0.41
CA LEU A 321 -0.78 -9.89 0.98
C LEU A 321 -0.72 -10.90 -0.15
N ILE A 322 0.48 -11.37 -0.48
CA ILE A 322 0.73 -12.32 -1.55
C ILE A 322 1.83 -13.29 -1.15
N SER A 323 1.73 -14.56 -1.51
CA SER A 323 2.82 -15.52 -1.30
C SER A 323 3.88 -15.38 -2.39
N THR A 324 4.98 -14.72 -2.08
CA THR A 324 6.13 -14.67 -3.01
C THR A 324 6.91 -15.99 -3.04
N ALA A 325 6.77 -16.81 -2.00
CA ALA A 325 7.46 -18.09 -1.88
C ALA A 325 7.08 -19.10 -2.98
N VAL A 326 5.89 -18.98 -3.58
CA VAL A 326 5.50 -19.82 -4.74
C VAL A 326 6.36 -19.53 -5.98
N TYR A 327 6.99 -18.36 -6.04
CA TYR A 327 7.85 -17.91 -7.14
C TYR A 327 9.34 -17.92 -6.79
N GLN A 328 9.77 -18.75 -5.82
CA GLN A 328 11.12 -18.75 -5.28
C GLN A 328 12.26 -18.97 -6.32
N ARG A 329 11.92 -19.43 -7.53
CA ARG A 329 12.88 -19.56 -8.64
C ARG A 329 13.04 -18.26 -9.44
N GLN A 330 12.07 -17.36 -9.37
CA GLN A 330 12.00 -16.11 -10.14
C GLN A 330 12.27 -14.86 -9.27
N VAL A 331 11.92 -14.92 -7.98
CA VAL A 331 12.05 -13.78 -7.06
C VAL A 331 12.92 -14.10 -5.85
N ASN A 332 13.47 -13.05 -5.24
CA ASN A 332 14.23 -13.19 -3.99
C ASN A 332 13.27 -13.54 -2.85
N ASN A 333 13.56 -14.60 -2.12
CA ASN A 333 12.72 -15.13 -1.05
C ASN A 333 13.21 -14.76 0.36
N LYS A 334 14.10 -13.76 0.45
CA LYS A 334 14.56 -13.21 1.73
C LYS A 334 13.59 -12.14 2.21
N PHE A 335 13.29 -12.14 3.49
CA PHE A 335 12.42 -11.15 4.10
C PHE A 335 12.83 -9.71 3.79
N ALA A 336 11.86 -8.87 3.47
CA ALA A 336 12.04 -7.42 3.33
C ALA A 336 12.42 -6.78 4.68
N MET A 337 11.82 -7.25 5.77
CA MET A 337 12.15 -6.93 7.16
C MET A 337 12.61 -8.19 7.88
N LYS A 338 13.75 -8.13 8.57
CA LYS A 338 14.36 -9.26 9.26
C LYS A 338 13.54 -9.69 10.49
N PHE A 339 13.37 -10.99 10.67
CA PHE A 339 12.83 -11.54 11.92
C PHE A 339 13.97 -11.79 12.92
N GLY A 340 14.07 -10.91 13.94
CA GLY A 340 15.10 -11.01 14.95
C GLY A 340 16.51 -11.09 14.37
N GLY A 341 16.80 -10.24 13.37
CA GLY A 341 18.08 -10.19 12.67
C GLY A 341 18.25 -11.20 11.52
N GLU A 342 17.41 -12.23 11.40
CA GLU A 342 17.50 -13.22 10.30
C GLU A 342 16.64 -12.81 9.10
N LYS A 343 17.26 -12.75 7.92
CA LYS A 343 16.61 -12.41 6.64
C LYS A 343 16.10 -13.62 5.85
N ASP A 344 16.64 -14.79 6.13
CA ASP A 344 16.33 -15.99 5.36
C ASP A 344 15.43 -16.93 6.19
N PRO A 345 14.18 -17.15 5.75
CA PRO A 345 13.23 -17.98 6.49
C PRO A 345 13.71 -19.40 6.75
N ARG A 346 14.66 -19.92 5.94
CA ARG A 346 15.24 -21.27 6.13
C ARG A 346 16.07 -21.36 7.41
N TYR A 347 16.73 -20.27 7.78
CA TYR A 347 17.66 -20.22 8.93
C TYR A 347 17.03 -19.65 10.20
N LEU A 348 15.71 -19.38 10.20
CA LEU A 348 15.01 -18.99 11.42
C LEU A 348 15.12 -20.06 12.49
N LEU A 349 15.48 -19.62 13.70
CA LEU A 349 15.57 -20.44 14.92
C LEU A 349 14.78 -19.76 16.03
N THR A 350 14.51 -20.48 17.12
CA THR A 350 13.78 -19.95 18.30
C THR A 350 14.39 -18.67 18.85
N ARG A 351 15.74 -18.55 18.85
CA ARG A 351 16.42 -17.31 19.30
C ARG A 351 16.02 -16.07 18.46
N HIS A 352 15.77 -16.24 17.15
CA HIS A 352 15.36 -15.12 16.29
C HIS A 352 13.91 -14.70 16.59
N LEU A 353 13.05 -15.64 16.99
CA LEU A 353 11.70 -15.31 17.44
C LEU A 353 11.72 -14.56 18.79
N ASN A 354 12.65 -14.90 19.69
CA ASN A 354 12.86 -14.13 20.92
C ASN A 354 13.34 -12.72 20.60
N GLN A 355 14.36 -12.58 19.74
CA GLN A 355 14.88 -11.28 19.32
C GLN A 355 13.81 -10.43 18.61
N PHE A 356 12.98 -11.05 17.75
CA PHE A 356 11.83 -10.37 17.14
C PHE A 356 10.84 -9.84 18.19
N ALA A 357 10.59 -10.60 19.24
CA ALA A 357 9.74 -10.16 20.35
C ALA A 357 10.34 -8.95 21.08
N ASP A 358 11.67 -8.97 21.31
CA ASP A 358 12.41 -7.85 21.91
C ASP A 358 12.38 -6.62 20.98
N ASP A 359 12.67 -6.77 19.68
CA ASP A 359 12.61 -5.71 18.68
C ASP A 359 11.20 -5.09 18.60
N ALA A 360 10.17 -5.93 18.64
CA ALA A 360 8.78 -5.50 18.67
C ALA A 360 8.36 -4.86 20.01
N GLY A 361 9.15 -5.00 21.07
CA GLY A 361 8.78 -4.59 22.43
C GLY A 361 7.53 -5.31 22.93
N ILE A 362 7.37 -6.59 22.58
CA ILE A 362 6.23 -7.46 22.94
C ILE A 362 6.80 -8.66 23.70
N GLY A 363 6.16 -9.03 24.81
CA GLY A 363 6.62 -10.21 25.56
C GLY A 363 6.62 -11.47 24.69
N TYR A 364 7.72 -12.24 24.71
CA TYR A 364 7.89 -13.47 23.91
C TYR A 364 6.70 -14.43 24.00
N ARG A 365 6.11 -14.56 25.22
CA ARG A 365 4.93 -15.41 25.44
C ARG A 365 3.74 -14.97 24.56
N ALA A 366 3.53 -13.67 24.40
CA ALA A 366 2.44 -13.15 23.55
C ALA A 366 2.71 -13.43 22.09
N VAL A 367 3.94 -13.23 21.61
CA VAL A 367 4.36 -13.57 20.23
C VAL A 367 4.18 -15.09 19.98
N LYS A 368 4.59 -15.92 20.94
CA LYS A 368 4.44 -17.38 20.86
C LYS A 368 2.97 -17.78 20.73
N VAL A 369 2.09 -17.24 21.57
CA VAL A 369 0.65 -17.54 21.55
C VAL A 369 0.03 -17.06 20.23
N ALA A 370 0.36 -15.85 19.77
CA ALA A 370 -0.14 -15.30 18.52
C ALA A 370 0.27 -16.18 17.31
N LEU A 371 1.54 -16.59 17.24
CA LEU A 371 2.02 -17.47 16.17
C LEU A 371 1.35 -18.85 16.22
N GLN A 372 1.18 -19.41 17.40
CA GLN A 372 0.52 -20.72 17.59
C GLN A 372 -0.94 -20.68 17.13
N ASN A 373 -1.69 -19.64 17.51
CA ASN A 373 -3.09 -19.49 17.11
C ASN A 373 -3.21 -19.28 15.60
N MET A 374 -2.42 -18.41 15.02
CA MET A 374 -2.46 -18.14 13.59
C MET A 374 -2.07 -19.37 12.77
N ALA A 375 -1.03 -20.11 13.16
CA ALA A 375 -0.64 -21.36 12.51
C ALA A 375 -1.77 -22.42 12.57
N LYS A 376 -2.47 -22.52 13.71
CA LYS A 376 -3.63 -23.40 13.87
C LYS A 376 -4.78 -22.99 12.95
N ASP A 377 -5.07 -21.68 12.85
CA ASP A 377 -6.15 -21.17 11.99
C ASP A 377 -5.83 -21.37 10.51
N LEU A 378 -4.60 -21.08 10.07
CA LEU A 378 -4.18 -21.36 8.70
C LEU A 378 -4.33 -22.85 8.35
N LYS A 379 -3.88 -23.75 9.23
CA LYS A 379 -3.99 -25.20 9.03
C LYS A 379 -5.42 -25.67 8.87
N ARG A 380 -6.36 -25.01 9.51
CA ARG A 380 -7.80 -25.32 9.45
C ARG A 380 -8.48 -24.70 8.23
N ILE A 381 -8.14 -23.43 7.90
CA ILE A 381 -8.88 -22.61 6.94
C ILE A 381 -8.33 -22.80 5.51
N ALA A 382 -7.00 -22.80 5.34
CA ALA A 382 -6.40 -22.78 4.01
C ALA A 382 -6.81 -23.98 3.12
N PRO A 383 -6.96 -25.24 3.60
CA PRO A 383 -7.45 -26.32 2.77
C PRO A 383 -8.89 -26.13 2.27
N VAL A 384 -9.78 -25.62 3.14
CA VAL A 384 -11.19 -25.36 2.78
C VAL A 384 -11.28 -24.27 1.72
N LEU A 385 -10.58 -23.16 1.94
CA LEU A 385 -10.50 -22.07 0.96
C LEU A 385 -9.88 -22.54 -0.36
N ALA A 386 -8.91 -23.47 -0.31
CA ALA A 386 -8.31 -24.03 -1.51
C ALA A 386 -9.29 -24.85 -2.35
N ASP A 387 -10.21 -25.58 -1.73
CA ASP A 387 -11.25 -26.32 -2.45
C ASP A 387 -12.20 -25.32 -3.17
N GLU A 388 -12.64 -24.25 -2.50
CA GLU A 388 -13.44 -23.19 -3.10
C GLU A 388 -12.72 -22.53 -4.30
N TYR A 389 -11.42 -22.25 -4.16
CA TYR A 389 -10.62 -21.61 -5.21
C TYR A 389 -10.36 -22.55 -6.41
N ARG A 390 -10.22 -23.86 -6.19
CA ARG A 390 -10.12 -24.86 -7.29
C ARG A 390 -11.40 -24.96 -8.09
N GLU A 391 -12.55 -24.85 -7.43
CA GLU A 391 -13.85 -24.87 -8.10
C GLU A 391 -14.12 -23.57 -8.88
N ARG A 392 -13.72 -22.43 -8.28
CA ARG A 392 -14.00 -21.09 -8.84
C ARG A 392 -13.06 -20.69 -9.96
N PHE A 393 -11.77 -21.02 -9.87
CA PHE A 393 -10.73 -20.57 -10.79
C PHE A 393 -10.01 -21.73 -11.46
N ALA A 394 -9.76 -21.59 -12.77
CA ALA A 394 -8.98 -22.59 -13.54
C ALA A 394 -7.47 -22.54 -13.22
N ALA A 395 -7.11 -22.46 -11.94
CA ALA A 395 -5.73 -22.30 -11.47
C ALA A 395 -5.33 -23.29 -10.38
N PRO A 396 -5.61 -24.61 -10.50
CA PRO A 396 -5.38 -25.56 -9.43
C PRO A 396 -3.89 -25.70 -9.05
N VAL A 397 -2.99 -25.48 -9.99
CA VAL A 397 -1.53 -25.60 -9.74
C VAL A 397 -1.04 -24.57 -8.74
N ILE A 398 -1.44 -23.29 -8.88
CA ILE A 398 -1.01 -22.24 -7.95
C ILE A 398 -1.64 -22.44 -6.57
N VAL A 399 -2.93 -22.82 -6.53
CA VAL A 399 -3.64 -23.06 -5.26
C VAL A 399 -3.00 -24.21 -4.49
N ASN A 400 -2.63 -25.31 -5.15
CA ASN A 400 -1.93 -26.43 -4.50
C ASN A 400 -0.57 -26.00 -3.94
N ARG A 401 0.22 -25.25 -4.73
CA ARG A 401 1.51 -24.72 -4.27
C ARG A 401 1.38 -23.76 -3.07
N LEU A 402 0.33 -22.95 -3.03
CA LEU A 402 0.05 -22.09 -1.88
C LEU A 402 -0.16 -22.93 -0.62
N VAL A 403 -1.02 -23.94 -0.68
CA VAL A 403 -1.28 -24.84 0.47
C VAL A 403 0.01 -25.53 0.92
N GLU A 404 0.79 -26.10 0.01
CA GLU A 404 2.07 -26.74 0.33
C GLU A 404 3.04 -25.78 1.04
N ILE A 405 3.13 -24.53 0.60
CA ILE A 405 3.98 -23.52 1.23
C ILE A 405 3.47 -23.20 2.64
N PHE A 406 2.16 -23.04 2.79
CA PHE A 406 1.57 -22.72 4.10
C PHE A 406 1.77 -23.86 5.08
N GLU A 407 1.57 -25.11 4.68
CA GLU A 407 1.86 -26.30 5.49
C GLU A 407 3.32 -26.35 5.92
N HIS A 408 4.25 -26.12 5.00
CA HIS A 408 5.68 -26.05 5.29
C HIS A 408 6.02 -24.93 6.28
N ARG A 409 5.40 -23.75 6.14
CA ARG A 409 5.60 -22.62 7.05
C ARG A 409 4.98 -22.85 8.42
N VAL A 410 3.81 -23.47 8.47
CA VAL A 410 3.18 -23.89 9.73
C VAL A 410 4.06 -24.92 10.44
N ALA A 411 4.57 -25.92 9.77
CA ALA A 411 5.52 -26.88 10.36
C ALA A 411 6.79 -26.19 10.89
N LYS A 412 7.31 -25.17 10.16
CA LYS A 412 8.43 -24.35 10.64
C LYS A 412 8.06 -23.57 11.89
N ALA A 413 6.87 -22.97 11.95
CA ALA A 413 6.37 -22.28 13.13
C ALA A 413 6.27 -23.23 14.34
N GLU A 414 5.70 -24.41 14.17
CA GLU A 414 5.62 -25.47 15.21
C GLU A 414 7.02 -25.86 15.71
N PHE A 415 8.00 -26.00 14.81
CA PHE A 415 9.40 -26.24 15.17
C PHE A 415 9.98 -25.09 16.03
N LEU A 416 9.80 -23.83 15.60
CA LEU A 416 10.26 -22.64 16.36
C LEU A 416 9.63 -22.58 17.75
N LEU A 417 8.37 -23.00 17.89
CA LEU A 417 7.61 -22.99 19.13
C LEU A 417 8.01 -24.14 20.09
N SER A 418 8.58 -25.24 19.56
CA SER A 418 9.00 -26.39 20.35
C SER A 418 10.25 -26.14 21.20
N GLY A 419 10.97 -25.02 20.96
CA GLY A 419 12.22 -24.71 21.64
C GLY A 419 13.41 -25.58 21.25
N LYS A 420 13.27 -26.43 20.23
CA LYS A 420 14.39 -27.20 19.66
C LYS A 420 15.34 -26.23 18.93
N GLN A 421 16.62 -26.33 19.21
CA GLN A 421 17.68 -25.54 18.57
C GLN A 421 18.18 -26.24 17.31
#